data_b3e6edd7f33d29a021ce2ce89580ed3d
#
_entry.id   b3e6edd7f33d29a021ce2ce89580ed3d
#
_cell.length_a   1.000
_cell.length_b   1.000
_cell.length_c   1.000
_cell.angle_alpha   90.00
_cell.angle_beta   90.00
_cell.angle_gamma   90.00
#
_symmetry.space_group_name_H-M   'P 1'
#
loop_
_entity.id
_entity.type
_entity.pdbx_description
1 polymer ?
#
loop_
_entity_poly.entity_id
_entity_poly.type
_entity_poly.pdbx_seq_one_letter_code
_entity_poly.pdbx_strand_id
1 'polypeptide(L)'
;MMNVNRKNDSMKKILVWGLLAVLGMACYDDLGNYDYNDINDMVLEMPRSVSVTIPKKDSVLVEVKAAGTQLGRKDNANLTYLWKKNLSGVTWTECGTDSVCRIWVYPKNSGQITLRLAVTDTVQNIVTFGETVVNLVAAFNRCWFVLQNIGENAVLGCIDGDGSSRVAVQDIYAQETGGRLQG
;
A
#
# COMPACT_ATOMS: atom_id res chain seq x y z
N MET A 1 -17.09 57.90 63.26
CA MET A 1 -17.11 57.65 61.82
C MET A 1 -16.17 56.49 61.48
N MET A 2 -16.36 55.29 62.01
CA MET A 2 -15.35 54.17 61.80
C MET A 2 -15.99 52.82 61.60
N ASN A 3 -17.22 52.71 61.14
CA ASN A 3 -17.91 51.40 61.04
C ASN A 3 -18.41 51.00 59.63
N VAL A 4 -18.31 51.89 58.65
CA VAL A 4 -18.81 51.59 57.24
C VAL A 4 -17.81 50.84 56.44
N ASN A 5 -16.50 51.07 56.64
CA ASN A 5 -15.47 50.42 55.85
C ASN A 5 -15.26 48.93 56.12
N ARG A 6 -15.48 48.49 57.35
CA ARG A 6 -15.35 47.08 57.78
C ARG A 6 -16.42 46.18 57.18
N LYS A 7 -17.63 46.70 56.99
CA LYS A 7 -18.76 45.98 56.44
C LYS A 7 -18.59 45.73 54.89
N ASN A 8 -17.97 46.70 54.21
CA ASN A 8 -17.71 46.61 52.75
C ASN A 8 -16.58 45.62 52.44
N ASP A 9 -15.57 45.52 53.30
CA ASP A 9 -14.49 44.53 53.11
C ASP A 9 -14.96 43.09 53.41
N SER A 10 -15.86 42.92 54.35
CA SER A 10 -16.45 41.61 54.63
C SER A 10 -17.33 41.12 53.45
N MET A 11 -18.13 42.01 52.90
CA MET A 11 -18.97 41.67 51.72
C MET A 11 -18.14 41.32 50.46
N LYS A 12 -17.07 42.07 50.21
CA LYS A 12 -16.16 41.76 49.12
C LYS A 12 -15.49 40.39 49.26
N LYS A 13 -15.07 40.03 50.47
CA LYS A 13 -14.50 38.71 50.75
C LYS A 13 -15.52 37.59 50.55
N ILE A 14 -16.76 37.77 51.02
CA ILE A 14 -17.85 36.79 50.82
C ILE A 14 -18.13 36.61 49.30
N LEU A 15 -18.15 37.69 48.53
CA LEU A 15 -18.40 37.67 47.09
C LEU A 15 -17.28 36.98 46.34
N VAL A 16 -16.00 37.18 46.72
CA VAL A 16 -14.84 36.49 46.13
C VAL A 16 -14.86 35.01 46.49
N TRP A 17 -15.16 34.63 47.71
CA TRP A 17 -15.26 33.23 48.11
C TRP A 17 -16.43 32.50 47.44
N GLY A 18 -17.57 33.21 47.29
CA GLY A 18 -18.71 32.70 46.51
C GLY A 18 -18.39 32.45 45.04
N LEU A 19 -17.67 33.39 44.40
CA LEU A 19 -17.24 33.26 43.01
C LEU A 19 -16.23 32.11 42.84
N LEU A 20 -15.28 31.95 43.79
CA LEU A 20 -14.35 30.80 43.76
C LEU A 20 -15.05 29.45 43.93
N ALA A 21 -16.09 29.39 44.77
CA ALA A 21 -16.87 28.17 44.97
C ALA A 21 -17.66 27.78 43.72
N VAL A 22 -18.19 28.77 42.97
CA VAL A 22 -18.89 28.50 41.68
C VAL A 22 -17.93 28.07 40.60
N LEU A 23 -16.71 28.65 40.54
CA LEU A 23 -15.69 28.24 39.57
C LEU A 23 -15.12 26.84 39.88
N GLY A 24 -15.08 26.42 41.13
CA GLY A 24 -14.67 25.06 41.52
C GLY A 24 -15.68 23.97 41.17
N MET A 25 -16.96 24.33 41.01
CA MET A 25 -18.00 23.39 40.59
C MET A 25 -18.08 23.21 39.05
N ALA A 26 -17.40 24.06 38.27
CA ALA A 26 -17.36 23.94 36.81
C ALA A 26 -16.44 22.81 36.31
N CYS A 27 -15.66 22.16 37.19
CA CYS A 27 -14.92 20.95 36.93
C CYS A 27 -15.65 19.70 37.44
N TYR A 28 -17.00 19.72 37.42
CA TYR A 28 -17.75 18.54 37.81
C TYR A 28 -17.86 17.59 36.65
N ASP A 29 -17.09 16.52 36.75
CA ASP A 29 -17.27 15.21 36.10
C ASP A 29 -17.85 15.28 34.68
N ASP A 30 -16.96 15.41 33.72
CA ASP A 30 -17.12 14.62 32.51
C ASP A 30 -17.09 13.15 32.99
N LEU A 31 -18.19 12.65 33.50
CA LEU A 31 -18.48 11.24 33.65
C LEU A 31 -18.57 10.72 32.21
N GLY A 32 -17.39 10.61 31.59
CA GLY A 32 -17.24 10.12 30.22
C GLY A 32 -18.16 8.94 29.98
N ASN A 33 -19.38 9.25 29.60
CA ASN A 33 -20.36 8.29 29.13
C ASN A 33 -20.01 8.00 27.66
N TYR A 34 -18.70 7.87 27.42
CA TYR A 34 -18.18 7.34 26.19
C TYR A 34 -18.32 5.81 26.30
N ASP A 35 -19.31 5.25 25.63
CA ASP A 35 -19.28 3.86 25.25
C ASP A 35 -18.02 3.67 24.39
N TYR A 36 -16.91 3.34 25.06
CA TYR A 36 -15.69 2.91 24.39
C TYR A 36 -15.98 1.57 23.72
N ASN A 37 -16.45 1.63 22.50
CA ASN A 37 -16.39 0.46 21.63
C ASN A 37 -14.92 0.25 21.29
N ASP A 38 -14.36 -0.88 21.71
CA ASP A 38 -13.01 -1.25 21.31
C ASP A 38 -12.89 -1.13 19.79
N ILE A 39 -11.92 -0.33 19.36
CA ILE A 39 -11.62 -0.20 17.93
C ILE A 39 -11.15 -1.58 17.45
N ASN A 40 -11.82 -2.10 16.44
CA ASN A 40 -11.42 -3.35 15.82
C ASN A 40 -10.16 -3.10 14.99
N ASP A 41 -9.00 -3.29 15.60
CA ASP A 41 -7.73 -3.18 14.93
C ASP A 41 -7.61 -4.21 13.81
N MET A 42 -7.19 -3.74 12.64
CA MET A 42 -7.01 -4.58 11.46
C MET A 42 -5.54 -4.64 11.08
N VAL A 43 -5.01 -5.85 10.99
CA VAL A 43 -3.68 -6.12 10.46
C VAL A 43 -3.82 -6.48 8.99
N LEU A 44 -3.12 -5.76 8.13
CA LEU A 44 -3.08 -5.98 6.69
C LEU A 44 -1.76 -6.63 6.29
N GLU A 45 -1.83 -7.86 5.79
CA GLU A 45 -0.70 -8.61 5.26
C GLU A 45 -0.71 -8.54 3.74
N MET A 46 0.36 -8.00 3.16
CA MET A 46 0.56 -7.94 1.71
C MET A 46 2.05 -7.81 1.39
N PRO A 47 2.51 -8.26 0.21
CA PRO A 47 3.91 -8.10 -0.18
C PRO A 47 4.26 -6.62 -0.36
N ARG A 48 5.43 -6.21 0.12
CA ARG A 48 5.91 -4.82 -0.07
C ARG A 48 6.32 -4.55 -1.51
N SER A 49 6.83 -5.57 -2.19
CA SER A 49 7.21 -5.49 -3.60
C SER A 49 7.06 -6.83 -4.30
N VAL A 50 6.78 -6.76 -5.60
CA VAL A 50 6.70 -7.90 -6.52
C VAL A 50 7.51 -7.55 -7.76
N SER A 51 8.39 -8.44 -8.21
CA SER A 51 9.13 -8.25 -9.46
C SER A 51 8.53 -9.13 -10.55
N VAL A 52 8.27 -8.56 -11.71
CA VAL A 52 7.64 -9.23 -12.84
C VAL A 52 8.48 -9.00 -14.09
N THR A 53 8.91 -10.10 -14.74
CA THR A 53 9.57 -10.02 -16.04
C THR A 53 8.52 -9.86 -17.13
N ILE A 54 8.63 -8.80 -17.92
CA ILE A 54 7.72 -8.52 -19.04
C ILE A 54 8.29 -9.17 -20.29
N PRO A 55 7.57 -10.10 -20.94
CA PRO A 55 7.96 -10.62 -22.24
C PRO A 55 7.85 -9.51 -23.30
N LYS A 56 8.66 -9.61 -24.36
CA LYS A 56 8.71 -8.56 -25.39
C LYS A 56 7.44 -8.43 -26.23
N LYS A 57 6.70 -9.50 -26.41
CA LYS A 57 5.53 -9.55 -27.32
C LYS A 57 4.20 -9.74 -26.61
N ASP A 58 4.19 -10.36 -25.44
CA ASP A 58 2.99 -10.76 -24.73
C ASP A 58 2.75 -9.92 -23.47
N SER A 59 1.49 -9.82 -23.06
CA SER A 59 1.13 -9.26 -21.77
C SER A 59 1.26 -10.32 -20.66
N VAL A 60 1.53 -9.87 -19.45
CA VAL A 60 1.62 -10.70 -18.25
C VAL A 60 0.54 -10.29 -17.27
N LEU A 61 -0.16 -11.27 -16.71
CA LEU A 61 -1.07 -11.05 -15.59
C LEU A 61 -0.28 -11.03 -14.27
N VAL A 62 -0.37 -9.94 -13.55
CA VAL A 62 0.23 -9.78 -12.22
C VAL A 62 -0.87 -9.90 -11.19
N GLU A 63 -0.68 -10.80 -10.24
CA GLU A 63 -1.57 -10.97 -9.09
C GLU A 63 -0.89 -10.54 -7.81
N VAL A 64 -1.53 -9.66 -7.05
CA VAL A 64 -1.11 -9.24 -5.71
C VAL A 64 -2.20 -9.61 -4.73
N LYS A 65 -1.86 -10.47 -3.77
CA LYS A 65 -2.78 -10.93 -2.73
C LYS A 65 -2.59 -10.11 -1.45
N ALA A 66 -3.70 -9.77 -0.83
CA ALA A 66 -3.73 -9.15 0.49
C ALA A 66 -4.66 -9.94 1.42
N ALA A 67 -4.27 -10.07 2.68
CA ALA A 67 -5.08 -10.66 3.72
C ALA A 67 -5.29 -9.64 4.84
N GLY A 68 -6.53 -9.32 5.15
CA GLY A 68 -6.91 -8.53 6.31
C GLY A 68 -7.29 -9.45 7.46
N THR A 69 -6.67 -9.25 8.63
CA THR A 69 -7.05 -9.96 9.86
C THR A 69 -7.58 -8.94 10.87
N GLN A 70 -8.78 -9.17 11.36
CA GLN A 70 -9.43 -8.35 12.36
C GLN A 70 -9.15 -8.92 13.74
N LEU A 71 -8.66 -8.11 14.69
CA LEU A 71 -8.36 -8.58 16.05
C LEU A 71 -9.62 -8.79 16.89
N GLY A 72 -10.67 -8.04 16.64
CA GLY A 72 -11.95 -8.11 17.36
C GLY A 72 -13.01 -9.02 16.72
N ARG A 73 -12.76 -9.61 15.55
CA ARG A 73 -13.71 -10.43 14.81
C ARG A 73 -13.06 -11.68 14.23
N LYS A 74 -13.87 -12.75 14.11
CA LYS A 74 -13.41 -14.04 13.57
C LYS A 74 -13.62 -14.18 12.05
N ASP A 75 -14.43 -13.33 11.45
CA ASP A 75 -14.73 -13.35 10.03
C ASP A 75 -14.40 -11.98 9.39
N ASN A 76 -14.29 -11.96 8.09
CA ASN A 76 -13.97 -10.76 7.30
C ASN A 76 -15.16 -10.34 6.40
N ALA A 77 -16.39 -10.78 6.72
CA ALA A 77 -17.56 -10.51 5.89
C ALA A 77 -17.91 -9.01 5.78
N ASN A 78 -17.47 -8.21 6.75
CA ASN A 78 -17.64 -6.76 6.79
C ASN A 78 -16.51 -5.98 6.10
N LEU A 79 -15.48 -6.66 5.55
CA LEU A 79 -14.38 -5.98 4.88
C LEU A 79 -14.69 -5.79 3.39
N THR A 80 -14.45 -4.58 2.92
CA THR A 80 -14.44 -4.26 1.49
C THR A 80 -13.07 -3.79 1.06
N TYR A 81 -12.70 -4.13 -0.16
CA TYR A 81 -11.37 -3.87 -0.72
C TYR A 81 -11.50 -2.90 -1.89
N LEU A 82 -10.58 -1.95 -1.98
CA LEU A 82 -10.46 -1.06 -3.13
C LEU A 82 -9.00 -0.89 -3.51
N TRP A 83 -8.63 -1.42 -4.66
CA TRP A 83 -7.30 -1.28 -5.23
C TRP A 83 -7.23 -0.13 -6.21
N LYS A 84 -6.19 0.66 -6.08
CA LYS A 84 -5.82 1.71 -7.03
C LYS A 84 -4.40 1.49 -7.50
N LYS A 85 -4.16 1.71 -8.79
CA LYS A 85 -2.84 1.66 -9.42
C LYS A 85 -2.38 3.03 -9.87
N ASN A 86 -1.08 3.25 -9.79
CA ASN A 86 -0.42 4.43 -10.31
C ASN A 86 0.79 4.02 -11.16
N LEU A 87 0.79 4.41 -12.44
CA LEU A 87 1.87 4.12 -13.40
C LEU A 87 2.84 5.28 -13.59
N SER A 88 2.42 6.51 -13.29
CA SER A 88 3.18 7.72 -13.65
C SER A 88 3.52 8.62 -12.47
N GLY A 89 3.19 8.23 -11.26
CA GLY A 89 3.37 9.04 -10.07
C GLY A 89 2.31 10.13 -9.84
N VAL A 90 1.45 10.41 -10.82
CA VAL A 90 0.50 11.55 -10.78
C VAL A 90 -0.94 11.12 -10.58
N THR A 91 -1.40 10.09 -11.30
CA THR A 91 -2.83 9.73 -11.34
C THR A 91 -3.08 8.32 -10.80
N TRP A 92 -4.04 8.21 -9.88
CA TRP A 92 -4.52 6.94 -9.37
C TRP A 92 -5.76 6.48 -10.12
N THR A 93 -5.76 5.22 -10.59
CA THR A 93 -6.91 4.59 -11.26
C THR A 93 -7.31 3.34 -10.51
N GLU A 94 -8.61 3.11 -10.37
CA GLU A 94 -9.13 1.89 -9.75
C GLU A 94 -8.82 0.66 -10.61
N CYS A 95 -8.45 -0.45 -9.95
CA CYS A 95 -8.04 -1.67 -10.63
C CYS A 95 -8.55 -2.97 -10.00
N GLY A 96 -9.30 -2.93 -8.90
CA GLY A 96 -9.90 -4.11 -8.31
C GLY A 96 -10.63 -3.83 -7.00
N THR A 97 -11.54 -4.75 -6.63
CA THR A 97 -12.36 -4.67 -5.41
C THR A 97 -12.32 -5.96 -4.58
N ASP A 98 -11.48 -6.91 -4.95
CA ASP A 98 -11.30 -8.18 -4.24
C ASP A 98 -10.05 -8.17 -3.36
N SER A 99 -9.87 -9.19 -2.53
CA SER A 99 -8.63 -9.41 -1.77
C SER A 99 -7.41 -9.69 -2.66
N VAL A 100 -7.62 -10.00 -3.94
CA VAL A 100 -6.59 -10.21 -4.95
C VAL A 100 -6.71 -9.17 -6.05
N CYS A 101 -5.70 -8.33 -6.17
CA CYS A 101 -5.58 -7.40 -7.29
C CYS A 101 -5.00 -8.13 -8.51
N ARG A 102 -5.65 -8.00 -9.67
CA ARG A 102 -5.22 -8.56 -10.96
C ARG A 102 -5.04 -7.44 -11.96
N ILE A 103 -3.82 -7.26 -12.44
CA ILE A 103 -3.52 -6.25 -13.46
C ILE A 103 -2.77 -6.86 -14.62
N TRP A 104 -3.14 -6.47 -15.84
CA TRP A 104 -2.38 -6.79 -17.03
C TRP A 104 -1.26 -5.78 -17.25
N VAL A 105 -0.06 -6.31 -17.48
CA VAL A 105 1.13 -5.51 -17.79
C VAL A 105 1.55 -5.84 -19.22
N TYR A 106 1.74 -4.81 -20.03
CA TYR A 106 2.03 -4.90 -21.44
C TYR A 106 3.51 -4.62 -21.72
N PRO A 107 4.09 -5.09 -22.85
CA PRO A 107 5.49 -4.88 -23.21
C PRO A 107 5.95 -3.41 -23.21
N LYS A 108 5.05 -2.48 -23.50
CA LYS A 108 5.31 -1.03 -23.48
C LYS A 108 5.42 -0.44 -22.07
N ASN A 109 4.98 -1.18 -21.05
CA ASN A 109 5.09 -0.72 -19.67
C ASN A 109 6.54 -0.90 -19.20
N SER A 110 7.07 0.05 -18.49
CA SER A 110 8.41 0.01 -17.92
C SER A 110 8.45 0.73 -16.59
N GLY A 111 9.45 0.44 -15.78
CA GLY A 111 9.64 1.07 -14.48
C GLY A 111 8.86 0.38 -13.36
N GLN A 112 8.01 1.12 -12.67
CA GLN A 112 7.29 0.64 -11.50
C GLN A 112 5.81 0.99 -11.59
N ILE A 113 4.97 0.10 -11.07
CA ILE A 113 3.56 0.35 -10.80
C ILE A 113 3.37 0.31 -9.29
N THR A 114 2.86 1.37 -8.71
CA THR A 114 2.46 1.36 -7.31
C THR A 114 1.00 0.95 -7.21
N LEU A 115 0.72 -0.06 -6.41
CA LEU A 115 -0.62 -0.50 -6.05
C LEU A 115 -0.91 -0.06 -4.63
N ARG A 116 -2.02 0.63 -4.42
CA ARG A 116 -2.53 0.99 -3.11
C ARG A 116 -3.83 0.25 -2.86
N LEU A 117 -3.92 -0.40 -1.73
CA LEU A 117 -5.12 -1.03 -1.24
C LEU A 117 -5.71 -0.20 -0.10
N ALA A 118 -7.01 0.05 -0.17
CA ALA A 118 -7.81 0.50 0.96
C ALA A 118 -8.73 -0.67 1.38
N VAL A 119 -8.64 -1.09 2.62
CA VAL A 119 -9.55 -2.06 3.23
C VAL A 119 -10.42 -1.33 4.22
N THR A 120 -11.72 -1.38 4.02
CA THR A 120 -12.71 -0.68 4.85
C THR A 120 -13.49 -1.70 5.68
N ASP A 121 -13.47 -1.52 7.00
CA ASP A 121 -14.44 -2.13 7.90
C ASP A 121 -15.76 -1.37 7.78
N THR A 122 -16.77 -1.98 7.16
CA THR A 122 -18.08 -1.35 6.91
C THR A 122 -18.93 -1.18 8.17
N VAL A 123 -18.58 -1.85 9.27
CA VAL A 123 -19.31 -1.74 10.55
C VAL A 123 -18.81 -0.56 11.36
N GLN A 124 -17.50 -0.38 11.45
CA GLN A 124 -16.89 0.73 12.19
C GLN A 124 -16.50 1.93 11.30
N ASN A 125 -16.62 1.76 9.98
CA ASN A 125 -16.22 2.76 8.98
C ASN A 125 -14.75 3.20 9.10
N ILE A 126 -13.88 2.25 9.44
CA ILE A 126 -12.44 2.45 9.55
C ILE A 126 -11.77 1.96 8.27
N VAL A 127 -10.80 2.72 7.77
CA VAL A 127 -10.05 2.38 6.55
C VAL A 127 -8.59 2.15 6.89
N THR A 128 -8.06 0.98 6.51
CA THR A 128 -6.64 0.64 6.61
C THR A 128 -6.03 0.61 5.22
N PHE A 129 -4.84 1.19 5.07
CA PHE A 129 -4.14 1.28 3.79
C PHE A 129 -2.91 0.40 3.75
N GLY A 130 -2.65 -0.18 2.57
CA GLY A 130 -1.41 -0.87 2.25
C GLY A 130 -0.91 -0.50 0.86
N GLU A 131 0.39 -0.62 0.63
CA GLU A 131 1.01 -0.35 -0.66
C GLU A 131 1.96 -1.48 -1.07
N THR A 132 1.97 -1.77 -2.37
CA THR A 132 2.87 -2.71 -3.03
C THR A 132 3.47 -2.07 -4.25
N VAL A 133 4.78 -2.22 -4.44
CA VAL A 133 5.46 -1.79 -5.65
C VAL A 133 5.66 -2.99 -6.57
N VAL A 134 5.11 -2.94 -7.77
CA VAL A 134 5.36 -3.90 -8.84
C VAL A 134 6.50 -3.39 -9.70
N ASN A 135 7.66 -4.04 -9.59
CA ASN A 135 8.84 -3.73 -10.40
C ASN A 135 8.75 -4.45 -11.74
N LEU A 136 8.76 -3.69 -12.82
CA LEU A 136 8.68 -4.20 -14.18
C LEU A 136 10.09 -4.38 -14.73
N VAL A 137 10.49 -5.63 -14.88
CA VAL A 137 11.82 -5.99 -15.37
C VAL A 137 11.69 -6.39 -16.85
N ALA A 138 12.40 -5.70 -17.72
CA ALA A 138 12.44 -6.09 -19.13
C ALA A 138 13.11 -7.45 -19.28
N ALA A 139 12.59 -8.28 -20.20
CA ALA A 139 13.24 -9.52 -20.56
C ALA A 139 14.68 -9.24 -21.01
N PHE A 140 15.62 -10.05 -20.55
CA PHE A 140 17.06 -9.93 -20.83
C PHE A 140 17.75 -8.69 -20.22
N ASN A 141 17.19 -8.08 -19.17
CA ASN A 141 17.80 -6.90 -18.53
C ASN A 141 19.16 -7.18 -17.86
N ARG A 142 19.45 -8.43 -17.51
CA ARG A 142 20.69 -8.87 -16.85
C ARG A 142 21.24 -10.13 -17.48
N CYS A 143 21.46 -10.09 -18.79
CA CYS A 143 21.93 -11.24 -19.54
C CYS A 143 23.40 -11.13 -19.93
N TRP A 144 24.08 -12.27 -19.92
CA TRP A 144 25.32 -12.46 -20.65
C TRP A 144 24.96 -12.88 -22.08
N PHE A 145 25.32 -12.09 -23.08
CA PHE A 145 25.16 -12.45 -24.47
C PHE A 145 26.38 -13.23 -24.93
N VAL A 146 26.14 -14.38 -25.50
CA VAL A 146 27.19 -15.26 -26.03
C VAL A 146 26.95 -15.46 -27.53
N LEU A 147 27.90 -15.01 -28.34
CA LEU A 147 27.90 -15.27 -29.77
C LEU A 147 28.70 -16.54 -30.03
N GLN A 148 28.09 -17.50 -30.70
CA GLN A 148 28.67 -18.80 -31.03
C GLN A 148 28.54 -19.08 -32.53
N ASN A 149 29.54 -19.72 -33.12
CA ASN A 149 29.41 -20.29 -34.47
C ASN A 149 29.02 -21.75 -34.35
N ILE A 150 27.89 -22.10 -34.91
CA ILE A 150 27.40 -23.47 -35.00
C ILE A 150 27.27 -23.83 -36.49
N GLY A 151 28.27 -24.54 -37.01
CA GLY A 151 28.43 -24.77 -38.46
C GLY A 151 28.68 -23.46 -39.21
N GLU A 152 27.86 -23.15 -40.20
CA GLU A 152 27.94 -21.91 -41.00
C GLU A 152 27.06 -20.78 -40.44
N ASN A 153 26.46 -20.97 -39.28
CA ASN A 153 25.54 -19.99 -38.74
C ASN A 153 26.11 -19.40 -37.44
N ALA A 154 25.99 -18.08 -37.32
CA ALA A 154 26.21 -17.39 -36.03
C ALA A 154 24.94 -17.45 -35.17
N VAL A 155 25.08 -17.89 -33.93
CA VAL A 155 23.99 -18.03 -32.96
C VAL A 155 24.25 -17.10 -31.77
N LEU A 156 23.30 -16.20 -31.52
CA LEU A 156 23.35 -15.33 -30.37
C LEU A 156 22.54 -15.95 -29.23
N GLY A 157 23.23 -16.44 -28.22
CA GLY A 157 22.62 -16.95 -26.98
C GLY A 157 22.56 -15.89 -25.87
N CYS A 158 21.68 -16.10 -24.91
CA CYS A 158 21.60 -15.31 -23.68
C CYS A 158 21.57 -16.22 -22.47
N ILE A 159 22.39 -15.92 -21.49
CA ILE A 159 22.38 -16.56 -20.17
C ILE A 159 21.91 -15.52 -19.17
N ASP A 160 20.72 -15.74 -18.61
CA ASP A 160 20.21 -14.86 -17.56
C ASP A 160 21.05 -15.00 -16.30
N GLY A 161 21.55 -13.86 -15.79
CA GLY A 161 22.60 -13.79 -14.79
C GLY A 161 22.18 -13.37 -13.38
N ASP A 162 20.89 -13.42 -13.01
CA ASP A 162 20.46 -13.01 -11.67
C ASP A 162 20.80 -14.04 -10.57
N GLY A 163 21.32 -15.19 -10.94
CA GLY A 163 21.84 -16.21 -10.00
C GLY A 163 20.78 -17.17 -9.45
N SER A 164 19.48 -16.93 -9.64
CA SER A 164 18.41 -17.76 -9.08
C SER A 164 17.90 -18.82 -10.07
N SER A 165 17.96 -18.55 -11.36
CA SER A 165 17.67 -19.53 -12.42
C SER A 165 18.50 -19.21 -13.65
N ARG A 166 19.45 -20.07 -13.96
CA ARG A 166 20.24 -19.97 -15.21
C ARG A 166 19.40 -20.45 -16.36
N VAL A 167 18.61 -19.58 -16.96
CA VAL A 167 17.91 -19.87 -18.19
C VAL A 167 18.82 -19.50 -19.35
N ALA A 168 19.33 -20.50 -20.04
CA ALA A 168 20.02 -20.26 -21.30
C ALA A 168 19.01 -20.25 -22.43
N VAL A 169 18.86 -19.14 -23.12
CA VAL A 169 18.07 -19.03 -24.35
C VAL A 169 19.01 -19.13 -25.54
N GLN A 170 18.85 -20.16 -26.36
CA GLN A 170 19.61 -20.30 -27.56
C GLN A 170 18.96 -19.54 -28.73
N ASP A 171 19.79 -18.92 -29.55
CA ASP A 171 19.39 -18.21 -30.76
C ASP A 171 18.29 -17.16 -30.55
N ILE A 172 18.57 -16.16 -29.68
CA ILE A 172 17.67 -15.05 -29.44
C ILE A 172 17.36 -14.28 -30.71
N TYR A 173 18.34 -14.15 -31.61
CA TYR A 173 18.15 -13.43 -32.86
C TYR A 173 17.10 -14.10 -33.74
N ALA A 174 17.17 -15.44 -33.89
CA ALA A 174 16.17 -16.18 -34.66
C ALA A 174 14.78 -16.12 -33.98
N GLN A 175 14.72 -16.19 -32.65
CA GLN A 175 13.45 -16.10 -31.93
C GLN A 175 12.79 -14.74 -32.08
N GLU A 176 13.58 -13.65 -32.09
CA GLU A 176 13.07 -12.29 -32.13
C GLU A 176 12.76 -11.82 -33.58
N THR A 177 13.55 -12.22 -34.54
CA THR A 177 13.45 -11.71 -35.91
C THR A 177 12.84 -12.70 -36.89
N GLY A 178 12.78 -13.98 -36.53
CA GLY A 178 12.43 -15.10 -37.43
C GLY A 178 13.51 -15.42 -38.47
N GLY A 179 14.66 -14.71 -38.43
CA GLY A 179 15.79 -14.90 -39.31
C GLY A 179 17.00 -15.52 -38.62
N ARG A 180 18.07 -15.82 -39.35
CA ARG A 180 19.35 -16.27 -38.78
C ARG A 180 20.45 -15.26 -39.06
N LEU A 181 21.38 -15.13 -38.11
CA LEU A 181 22.61 -14.39 -38.35
C LEU A 181 23.44 -15.18 -39.37
N GLN A 182 23.85 -14.51 -40.45
CA GLN A 182 24.83 -15.07 -41.40
C GLN A 182 26.21 -14.69 -40.91
N GLY A 183 27.09 -15.66 -40.82
CA GLY A 183 28.51 -15.49 -40.50
C GLY A 183 29.33 -15.11 -41.73
#